data_aa179e5ce3f19bb7b8e04dd5aea7a917
#
_entry.id   aa179e5ce3f19bb7b8e04dd5aea7a917
#
_cell.length_a   1.000
_cell.length_b   1.000
_cell.length_c   1.000
_cell.angle_alpha   90.00
_cell.angle_beta   90.00
_cell.angle_gamma   90.00
#
_symmetry.space_group_name_H-M   'P 1'
#
loop_
_entity.id
_entity.type
_entity.pdbx_description
1 polymer ?
#
loop_
_entity_poly.entity_id
_entity_poly.type
_entity_poly.pdbx_seq_one_letter_code
_entity_poly.pdbx_strand_id
1 'polypeptide(L)'
;GKPVCATEKAPAEGAPAATCAAEAASAETAEPSEPIDFSNVVIEPLFKDEVDFDTFSKSDFRAVKVKECIAVPKSKKLLQFTLDDGTGTDRTILSGIHAYYEPEELVGKTLIAITNLPPRKMMGVASEGMLMSAIHEVPGDDGEPEERLNLLVVDDRIPAGAKLY
;
A
#
# COMPACT_ATOMS: atom_id res chain seq x y z
N GLY A 1 61.25 -22.47 -36.05
CA GLY A 1 61.74 -21.19 -36.50
C GLY A 1 60.77 -20.10 -36.20
N LYS A 2 61.00 -19.31 -35.18
CA LYS A 2 60.50 -17.94 -35.13
C LYS A 2 61.01 -17.16 -36.32
N PRO A 3 60.46 -16.00 -36.73
CA PRO A 3 60.37 -14.78 -35.94
C PRO A 3 59.11 -13.90 -36.23
N VAL A 4 58.77 -13.11 -35.27
CA VAL A 4 58.87 -11.69 -34.94
C VAL A 4 57.96 -10.73 -35.74
N CYS A 5 57.21 -10.01 -34.96
CA CYS A 5 57.11 -8.55 -34.86
C CYS A 5 56.59 -7.75 -36.05
N ALA A 6 55.58 -6.97 -35.83
CA ALA A 6 55.56 -5.50 -35.89
C ALA A 6 54.12 -4.99 -35.74
N THR A 7 53.89 -4.32 -34.66
CA THR A 7 53.46 -2.93 -34.51
C THR A 7 52.94 -2.25 -35.79
N GLU A 8 51.78 -1.70 -35.73
CA GLU A 8 51.52 -0.26 -35.88
C GLU A 8 50.07 0.12 -36.00
N LYS A 9 49.66 0.91 -35.06
CA LYS A 9 48.97 2.21 -35.19
C LYS A 9 47.47 2.23 -35.52
N ALA A 10 46.75 2.66 -34.47
CA ALA A 10 45.47 3.33 -34.61
C ALA A 10 45.59 4.62 -35.47
N PRO A 11 44.51 5.08 -36.05
CA PRO A 11 43.85 6.18 -35.42
C PRO A 11 42.31 6.10 -35.40
N ALA A 12 41.82 6.72 -34.36
CA ALA A 12 40.56 7.38 -34.08
C ALA A 12 39.70 7.77 -35.30
N GLU A 13 38.44 7.64 -35.13
CA GLU A 13 37.39 8.68 -35.20
C GLU A 13 36.03 8.08 -35.46
N GLY A 14 35.06 8.61 -34.74
CA GLY A 14 33.66 8.49 -35.14
C GLY A 14 32.73 7.77 -34.16
N ALA A 15 32.61 8.27 -32.94
CA ALA A 15 31.38 8.06 -32.18
C ALA A 15 30.29 9.02 -32.70
N PRO A 16 29.05 8.56 -32.91
CA PRO A 16 27.93 9.43 -32.62
C PRO A 16 27.36 9.03 -31.27
N ALA A 17 27.38 9.98 -30.38
CA ALA A 17 26.64 9.98 -29.15
C ALA A 17 25.16 9.70 -29.40
N ALA A 18 24.70 8.53 -29.01
CA ALA A 18 23.28 8.30 -28.81
C ALA A 18 22.89 9.08 -27.57
N THR A 19 22.34 10.25 -27.76
CA THR A 19 21.60 10.98 -26.76
C THR A 19 20.40 10.14 -26.35
N CYS A 20 20.52 9.45 -25.23
CA CYS A 20 19.36 9.02 -24.49
C CYS A 20 18.69 10.30 -23.99
N ALA A 21 17.67 10.74 -24.72
CA ALA A 21 16.69 11.65 -24.19
C ALA A 21 16.02 10.93 -23.00
N ALA A 22 16.44 11.29 -21.81
CA ALA A 22 15.67 11.03 -20.62
C ALA A 22 14.41 11.88 -20.75
N GLU A 23 13.33 11.25 -21.13
CA GLU A 23 11.99 11.78 -20.93
C GLU A 23 11.82 11.91 -19.43
N ALA A 24 11.96 13.12 -18.96
CA ALA A 24 11.59 13.51 -17.63
C ALA A 24 10.09 13.25 -17.49
N ALA A 25 9.75 12.10 -16.88
CA ALA A 25 8.44 11.91 -16.32
C ALA A 25 8.22 13.09 -15.37
N SER A 26 7.25 13.91 -15.69
CA SER A 26 6.78 15.01 -14.88
C SER A 26 6.59 14.53 -13.46
N ALA A 27 7.48 14.97 -12.57
CA ALA A 27 7.19 15.00 -11.17
C ALA A 27 5.98 15.89 -11.01
N GLU A 28 4.83 15.30 -10.80
CA GLU A 28 3.66 15.97 -10.30
C GLU A 28 4.09 16.60 -8.99
N THR A 29 4.31 17.89 -9.03
CA THR A 29 4.56 18.73 -7.87
C THR A 29 3.37 18.57 -6.96
N ALA A 30 3.55 17.76 -5.90
CA ALA A 30 2.64 17.81 -4.78
C ALA A 30 2.62 19.26 -4.30
N GLU A 31 1.47 19.93 -4.46
CA GLU A 31 1.25 21.23 -3.85
C GLU A 31 1.61 21.11 -2.36
N PRO A 32 2.25 22.14 -1.78
CA PRO A 32 2.54 22.12 -0.36
C PRO A 32 1.21 22.06 0.38
N SER A 33 0.86 20.85 0.84
CA SER A 33 -0.27 20.69 1.75
C SER A 33 0.01 21.55 2.98
N GLU A 34 -0.94 22.38 3.35
CA GLU A 34 -0.85 23.14 4.60
C GLU A 34 -0.44 22.21 5.74
N PRO A 35 0.41 22.64 6.66
CA PRO A 35 0.86 21.79 7.77
C PRO A 35 -0.38 21.35 8.58
N ILE A 36 -0.62 20.07 8.61
CA ILE A 36 -1.71 19.48 9.39
C ILE A 36 -1.36 19.67 10.87
N ASP A 37 -2.24 20.33 11.63
CA ASP A 37 -2.08 20.51 13.06
C ASP A 37 -2.55 19.24 13.80
N PHE A 38 -1.62 18.55 14.45
CA PHE A 38 -1.90 17.37 15.26
C PHE A 38 -1.96 17.66 16.77
N SER A 39 -1.96 18.92 17.21
CA SER A 39 -1.89 19.29 18.62
C SER A 39 -3.07 18.81 19.47
N ASN A 40 -4.23 18.61 18.86
CA ASN A 40 -5.46 18.18 19.53
C ASN A 40 -5.85 16.72 19.23
N VAL A 41 -4.96 15.96 18.59
CA VAL A 41 -5.22 14.56 18.24
C VAL A 41 -5.02 13.67 19.46
N VAL A 42 -6.00 12.80 19.71
CA VAL A 42 -5.88 11.75 20.71
C VAL A 42 -5.58 10.42 20.02
N ILE A 43 -4.52 9.77 20.46
CA ILE A 43 -4.13 8.44 19.97
C ILE A 43 -4.22 7.43 21.10
N GLU A 44 -4.56 6.19 20.74
CA GLU A 44 -4.56 5.08 21.68
C GLU A 44 -3.16 4.89 22.29
N PRO A 45 -3.03 4.73 23.61
CA PRO A 45 -1.74 4.55 24.24
C PRO A 45 -1.08 3.24 23.82
N LEU A 46 0.25 3.26 23.77
CA LEU A 46 1.03 2.07 23.44
C LEU A 46 0.77 0.95 24.46
N PHE A 47 0.73 -0.28 23.96
CA PHE A 47 0.70 -1.45 24.83
C PHE A 47 1.98 -1.53 25.66
N LYS A 48 1.83 -1.93 26.92
CA LYS A 48 2.95 -2.12 27.84
C LYS A 48 3.58 -3.50 27.71
N ASP A 49 2.77 -4.46 27.27
CA ASP A 49 3.21 -5.84 27.09
C ASP A 49 3.95 -6.00 25.76
N GLU A 50 5.11 -6.63 25.82
CA GLU A 50 5.92 -6.89 24.64
C GLU A 50 5.44 -8.16 23.91
N VAL A 51 5.45 -8.12 22.58
CA VAL A 51 5.23 -9.28 21.74
C VAL A 51 6.59 -9.84 21.35
N ASP A 52 6.81 -11.13 21.61
CA ASP A 52 8.04 -11.79 21.18
C ASP A 52 8.13 -11.88 19.66
N PHE A 53 9.35 -11.88 19.14
CA PHE A 53 9.61 -11.87 17.70
C PHE A 53 9.04 -13.12 17.00
N ASP A 54 9.06 -14.28 17.64
CA ASP A 54 8.54 -15.52 17.06
C ASP A 54 7.03 -15.47 16.85
N THR A 55 6.32 -14.84 17.77
CA THR A 55 4.88 -14.61 17.64
C THR A 55 4.58 -13.59 16.56
N PHE A 56 5.28 -12.47 16.54
CA PHE A 56 5.10 -11.43 15.53
C PHE A 56 5.42 -11.94 14.12
N SER A 57 6.49 -12.71 13.96
CA SER A 57 6.94 -13.21 12.66
C SER A 57 5.98 -14.21 12.00
N LYS A 58 5.02 -14.74 12.75
CA LYS A 58 3.93 -15.58 12.22
C LYS A 58 2.88 -14.78 11.47
N SER A 59 2.84 -13.46 11.65
CA SER A 59 1.92 -12.57 10.93
C SER A 59 2.44 -12.32 9.51
N ASP A 60 1.60 -12.51 8.51
CA ASP A 60 1.96 -12.30 7.12
C ASP A 60 1.30 -11.04 6.57
N PHE A 61 2.04 -9.93 6.62
CA PHE A 61 1.61 -8.65 6.06
C PHE A 61 2.07 -8.53 4.61
N ARG A 62 1.14 -8.22 3.72
CA ARG A 62 1.39 -8.08 2.28
C ARG A 62 0.83 -6.77 1.74
N ALA A 63 1.51 -6.25 0.73
CA ALA A 63 0.92 -5.24 -0.14
C ALA A 63 -0.11 -5.92 -1.05
N VAL A 64 -1.29 -5.34 -1.17
CA VAL A 64 -2.39 -5.85 -1.99
C VAL A 64 -2.94 -4.74 -2.85
N LYS A 65 -3.27 -5.04 -4.11
CA LYS A 65 -3.90 -4.08 -5.03
C LYS A 65 -5.41 -4.28 -5.06
N VAL A 66 -6.13 -3.19 -4.97
CA VAL A 66 -7.59 -3.19 -5.07
C VAL A 66 -7.98 -3.30 -6.54
N LYS A 67 -8.52 -4.44 -6.93
CA LYS A 67 -9.08 -4.67 -8.27
C LYS A 67 -10.50 -4.16 -8.35
N GLU A 68 -11.28 -4.41 -7.31
CA GLU A 68 -12.67 -4.00 -7.21
C GLU A 68 -13.01 -3.70 -5.75
N CYS A 69 -13.88 -2.73 -5.55
CA CYS A 69 -14.45 -2.40 -4.26
C CYS A 69 -15.93 -2.11 -4.43
N ILE A 70 -16.78 -2.79 -3.66
CA ILE A 70 -18.22 -2.61 -3.70
C ILE A 70 -18.79 -2.44 -2.30
N ALA A 71 -19.87 -1.66 -2.19
CA ALA A 71 -20.62 -1.57 -0.96
C ALA A 71 -21.45 -2.83 -0.74
N VAL A 72 -21.42 -3.38 0.47
CA VAL A 72 -22.20 -4.56 0.82
C VAL A 72 -23.68 -4.18 0.97
N PRO A 73 -24.61 -4.73 0.14
CA PRO A 73 -26.02 -4.27 0.11
C PRO A 73 -26.76 -4.41 1.45
N LYS A 74 -26.32 -5.33 2.30
CA LYS A 74 -26.94 -5.62 3.60
C LYS A 74 -26.29 -4.84 4.76
N SER A 75 -25.30 -4.02 4.49
CA SER A 75 -24.59 -3.25 5.51
C SER A 75 -24.20 -1.87 5.00
N LYS A 76 -24.57 -0.83 5.73
CA LYS A 76 -24.19 0.55 5.42
C LYS A 76 -22.73 0.88 5.80
N LYS A 77 -22.06 -0.04 6.50
CA LYS A 77 -20.72 0.18 7.05
C LYS A 77 -19.63 -0.63 6.36
N LEU A 78 -20.02 -1.70 5.63
CA LEU A 78 -19.06 -2.64 5.06
C LEU A 78 -18.80 -2.37 3.59
N LEU A 79 -17.53 -2.37 3.23
CA LEU A 79 -17.04 -2.48 1.86
C LEU A 79 -16.46 -3.87 1.65
N GLN A 80 -16.75 -4.45 0.49
CA GLN A 80 -16.15 -5.70 0.03
C GLN A 80 -15.07 -5.37 -0.99
N PHE A 81 -13.87 -5.84 -0.72
CA PHE A 81 -12.71 -5.69 -1.59
C PHE A 81 -12.40 -6.99 -2.31
N THR A 82 -12.12 -6.88 -3.60
CA THR A 82 -11.48 -7.92 -4.39
C THR A 82 -10.03 -7.47 -4.61
N LEU A 83 -9.09 -8.21 -4.03
CA LEU A 83 -7.69 -7.81 -3.93
C LEU A 83 -6.78 -8.79 -4.66
N ASP A 84 -5.81 -8.25 -5.36
CA ASP A 84 -4.67 -9.02 -5.86
C ASP A 84 -3.58 -9.06 -4.79
N ASP A 85 -3.25 -10.24 -4.31
CA ASP A 85 -2.20 -10.49 -3.32
C ASP A 85 -0.95 -11.16 -3.92
N GLY A 86 -0.85 -11.17 -5.25
CA GLY A 86 0.28 -11.73 -5.97
C GLY A 86 0.28 -13.25 -6.09
N THR A 87 -0.74 -13.95 -5.56
CA THR A 87 -0.83 -15.42 -5.65
C THR A 87 -1.47 -15.93 -6.95
N GLY A 88 -2.02 -15.02 -7.75
CA GLY A 88 -2.79 -15.35 -8.96
C GLY A 88 -4.26 -15.68 -8.70
N THR A 89 -4.68 -15.68 -7.44
CA THR A 89 -6.08 -15.84 -7.03
C THR A 89 -6.52 -14.59 -6.27
N ASP A 90 -7.67 -14.06 -6.64
CA ASP A 90 -8.19 -12.87 -5.98
C ASP A 90 -8.63 -13.19 -4.55
N ARG A 91 -8.26 -12.31 -3.64
CA ARG A 91 -8.61 -12.40 -2.22
C ARG A 91 -9.79 -11.48 -1.91
N THR A 92 -10.74 -11.97 -1.16
CA THR A 92 -11.88 -11.17 -0.70
C THR A 92 -11.67 -10.74 0.75
N ILE A 93 -11.73 -9.44 1.01
CA ILE A 93 -11.69 -8.87 2.36
C ILE A 93 -12.87 -7.93 2.53
N LEU A 94 -13.55 -8.02 3.68
CA LEU A 94 -14.56 -7.07 4.10
C LEU A 94 -14.00 -6.15 5.16
N SER A 95 -14.26 -4.85 5.03
CA SER A 95 -13.82 -3.84 5.97
C SER A 95 -14.94 -2.85 6.30
N GLY A 96 -15.04 -2.46 7.56
CA GLY A 96 -16.08 -1.56 8.07
C GLY A 96 -15.76 -0.07 7.85
N ILE A 97 -15.33 0.32 6.68
CA ILE A 97 -14.80 1.66 6.39
C ILE A 97 -15.68 2.49 5.44
N HIS A 98 -16.86 2.02 5.08
CA HIS A 98 -17.76 2.72 4.16
C HIS A 98 -18.20 4.11 4.68
N ALA A 99 -18.11 4.34 5.99
CA ALA A 99 -18.37 5.67 6.56
C ALA A 99 -17.26 6.70 6.25
N TYR A 100 -16.08 6.25 5.85
CA TYR A 100 -14.89 7.07 5.64
C TYR A 100 -14.44 7.15 4.18
N TYR A 101 -14.78 6.14 3.37
CA TYR A 101 -14.32 6.02 1.97
C TYR A 101 -15.46 5.54 1.06
N GLU A 102 -15.48 6.12 -0.14
CA GLU A 102 -16.32 5.60 -1.21
C GLU A 102 -15.60 4.49 -1.99
N PRO A 103 -16.35 3.48 -2.49
CA PRO A 103 -15.75 2.35 -3.20
C PRO A 103 -14.87 2.77 -4.38
N GLU A 104 -15.30 3.77 -5.13
CA GLU A 104 -14.63 4.25 -6.35
C GLU A 104 -13.27 4.88 -6.08
N GLU A 105 -13.08 5.47 -4.89
CA GLU A 105 -11.83 6.10 -4.50
C GLU A 105 -10.71 5.10 -4.22
N LEU A 106 -11.08 3.87 -3.91
CA LEU A 106 -10.14 2.82 -3.45
C LEU A 106 -9.69 1.89 -4.56
N VAL A 107 -10.43 1.81 -5.66
CA VAL A 107 -10.06 0.96 -6.81
C VAL A 107 -8.74 1.41 -7.41
N GLY A 108 -7.85 0.46 -7.65
CA GLY A 108 -6.52 0.70 -8.21
C GLY A 108 -5.45 1.08 -7.21
N LYS A 109 -5.80 1.34 -5.94
CA LYS A 109 -4.82 1.65 -4.88
C LYS A 109 -4.14 0.41 -4.34
N THR A 110 -2.93 0.60 -3.84
CA THR A 110 -2.16 -0.44 -3.15
C THR A 110 -2.27 -0.24 -1.65
N LEU A 111 -2.76 -1.24 -0.96
CA LEU A 111 -3.02 -1.23 0.48
C LEU A 111 -2.15 -2.26 1.20
N ILE A 112 -2.19 -2.25 2.52
CA ILE A 112 -1.54 -3.26 3.37
C ILE A 112 -2.61 -4.13 3.99
N ALA A 113 -2.44 -5.45 3.91
CA ALA A 113 -3.31 -6.42 4.54
C ALA A 113 -2.52 -7.50 5.28
N ILE A 114 -3.09 -7.98 6.37
CA ILE A 114 -2.67 -9.25 6.96
C ILE A 114 -3.45 -10.38 6.28
N THR A 115 -2.73 -11.34 5.71
CA THR A 115 -3.30 -12.34 4.79
C THR A 115 -3.46 -13.72 5.42
N ASN A 116 -2.77 -14.01 6.50
CA ASN A 116 -2.81 -15.34 7.14
C ASN A 116 -3.75 -15.43 8.35
N LEU A 117 -4.82 -14.66 8.34
CA LEU A 117 -5.91 -14.81 9.28
C LEU A 117 -6.90 -15.88 8.81
N PRO A 118 -7.51 -16.64 9.74
CA PRO A 118 -8.56 -17.57 9.38
C PRO A 118 -9.76 -16.83 8.76
N PRO A 119 -10.37 -17.37 7.69
CA PRO A 119 -11.51 -16.72 7.05
C PRO A 119 -12.66 -16.51 8.02
N ARG A 120 -13.21 -15.29 8.02
CA ARG A 120 -14.35 -14.92 8.86
C ARG A 120 -15.57 -14.60 7.98
N LYS A 121 -16.68 -15.28 8.23
CA LYS A 121 -17.93 -14.97 7.53
C LYS A 121 -18.56 -13.69 8.08
N MET A 122 -18.80 -12.75 7.18
CA MET A 122 -19.47 -11.48 7.47
C MET A 122 -20.53 -11.24 6.39
N MET A 123 -21.80 -11.10 6.79
CA MET A 123 -22.94 -10.90 5.88
C MET A 123 -23.04 -11.94 4.75
N GLY A 124 -22.63 -13.18 5.03
CA GLY A 124 -22.66 -14.29 4.05
C GLY A 124 -21.44 -14.40 3.14
N VAL A 125 -20.50 -13.47 3.23
CA VAL A 125 -19.23 -13.47 2.49
C VAL A 125 -18.09 -13.82 3.43
N ALA A 126 -17.14 -14.64 2.98
CA ALA A 126 -15.94 -14.94 3.73
C ALA A 126 -14.91 -13.82 3.54
N SER A 127 -14.49 -13.20 4.63
CA SER A 127 -13.35 -12.27 4.64
C SER A 127 -12.07 -13.05 4.93
N GLU A 128 -11.10 -12.98 4.02
CA GLU A 128 -9.89 -13.80 4.02
C GLU A 128 -8.65 -13.00 4.46
N GLY A 129 -8.83 -12.09 5.38
CA GLY A 129 -7.78 -11.23 5.92
C GLY A 129 -8.34 -9.95 6.50
N MET A 130 -7.47 -8.99 6.78
CA MET A 130 -7.84 -7.69 7.32
C MET A 130 -6.97 -6.59 6.69
N LEU A 131 -7.60 -5.51 6.26
CA LEU A 131 -6.90 -4.31 5.82
C LEU A 131 -6.38 -3.52 7.02
N MET A 132 -5.20 -2.96 6.87
CA MET A 132 -4.58 -2.14 7.90
C MET A 132 -5.00 -0.69 7.75
N SER A 133 -5.39 -0.07 8.85
CA SER A 133 -5.75 1.35 8.92
C SER A 133 -5.22 1.96 10.20
N ALA A 134 -4.97 3.25 10.16
CA ALA A 134 -4.63 4.04 11.34
C ALA A 134 -5.89 4.75 11.85
N ILE A 135 -6.12 4.67 13.14
CA ILE A 135 -7.27 5.28 13.81
C ILE A 135 -6.77 6.26 14.86
N HIS A 136 -7.38 7.43 14.92
CA HIS A 136 -7.15 8.44 15.93
C HIS A 136 -8.43 9.23 16.17
N GLU A 137 -8.49 9.95 17.26
CA GLU A 137 -9.62 10.80 17.59
C GLU A 137 -9.24 12.28 17.47
N VAL A 138 -10.16 13.07 16.97
CA VAL A 138 -10.06 14.53 16.92
C VAL A 138 -11.26 15.14 17.64
N PRO A 139 -11.14 16.34 18.23
CA PRO A 139 -12.30 17.02 18.75
C PRO A 139 -13.25 17.38 17.60
N GLY A 140 -14.48 16.88 17.67
CA GLY A 140 -15.53 17.23 16.72
C GLY A 140 -16.06 18.66 16.95
N ASP A 141 -16.85 19.18 16.02
CA ASP A 141 -17.44 20.52 16.09
C ASP A 141 -18.35 20.69 17.30
N ASP A 142 -18.92 19.60 17.80
CA ASP A 142 -19.79 19.57 18.99
C ASP A 142 -19.02 19.35 20.31
N GLY A 143 -17.69 19.25 20.26
CA GLY A 143 -16.82 18.96 21.40
C GLY A 143 -16.76 17.49 21.80
N GLU A 144 -17.47 16.61 21.12
CA GLU A 144 -17.36 15.17 21.29
C GLU A 144 -16.19 14.62 20.45
N PRO A 145 -15.51 13.55 20.91
CA PRO A 145 -14.43 12.96 20.15
C PRO A 145 -14.97 12.30 18.87
N GLU A 146 -14.44 12.69 17.73
CA GLU A 146 -14.76 12.10 16.42
C GLU A 146 -13.63 11.19 15.98
N GLU A 147 -13.96 9.93 15.72
CA GLU A 147 -13.00 8.96 15.19
C GLU A 147 -12.67 9.25 13.74
N ARG A 148 -11.39 9.31 13.44
CA ARG A 148 -10.84 9.41 12.09
C ARG A 148 -10.08 8.14 11.74
N LEU A 149 -10.39 7.59 10.58
CA LEU A 149 -9.76 6.37 10.07
C LEU A 149 -9.07 6.68 8.74
N ASN A 150 -7.81 6.28 8.65
CA ASN A 150 -7.04 6.39 7.42
C ASN A 150 -6.51 5.01 7.02
N LEU A 151 -6.86 4.54 5.83
CA LEU A 151 -6.26 3.35 5.26
C LEU A 151 -4.77 3.58 4.99
N LEU A 152 -3.96 2.56 5.23
CA LEU A 152 -2.55 2.59 4.89
C LEU A 152 -2.40 2.34 3.38
N VAL A 153 -2.42 3.41 2.62
CA VAL A 153 -2.15 3.40 1.18
C VAL A 153 -0.65 3.53 0.97
N VAL A 154 -0.09 2.62 0.19
CA VAL A 154 1.33 2.62 -0.14
C VAL A 154 1.53 2.93 -1.62
N ASP A 155 2.78 3.19 -2.00
CA ASP A 155 3.15 3.54 -3.37
C ASP A 155 2.75 2.43 -4.36
N ASP A 156 2.14 2.80 -5.47
CA ASP A 156 1.69 1.87 -6.51
C ASP A 156 2.84 1.15 -7.24
N ARG A 157 4.09 1.60 -7.04
CA ARG A 157 5.29 0.89 -7.50
C ARG A 157 5.57 -0.38 -6.72
N ILE A 158 4.94 -0.55 -5.55
CA ILE A 158 5.05 -1.77 -4.77
C ILE A 158 4.19 -2.84 -5.43
N PRO A 159 4.77 -3.96 -5.85
CA PRO A 159 4.00 -5.02 -6.51
C PRO A 159 3.04 -5.70 -5.52
N ALA A 160 1.90 -6.16 -6.04
CA ALA A 160 0.98 -6.99 -5.27
C ALA A 160 1.69 -8.26 -4.76
N GLY A 161 1.47 -8.58 -3.48
CA GLY A 161 2.12 -9.71 -2.83
C GLY A 161 3.47 -9.42 -2.19
N ALA A 162 3.99 -8.20 -2.30
CA ALA A 162 5.22 -7.82 -1.61
C ALA A 162 5.05 -7.96 -0.10
N LYS A 163 5.95 -8.70 0.53
CA LYS A 163 5.91 -8.92 1.99
C LYS A 163 6.46 -7.71 2.72
N LEU A 164 5.78 -7.36 3.81
CA LEU A 164 6.25 -6.35 4.76
C LEU A 164 7.01 -7.03 5.92
N TYR A 165 8.06 -6.35 6.37
CA TYR A 165 8.91 -6.81 7.48
C TYR A 165 8.91 -5.77 8.60
#